data_682ee67507453a36970c208cf5c0623e
#
_entry.id   682ee67507453a36970c208cf5c0623e
#
_cell.length_a   1.000
_cell.length_b   1.000
_cell.length_c   1.000
_cell.angle_alpha   90.00
_cell.angle_beta   90.00
_cell.angle_gamma   90.00
#
_symmetry.space_group_name_H-M   'P 1'
#
loop_
_entity.id
_entity.type
_entity.pdbx_description
1 polymer ?
#
loop_
_entity_poly.entity_id
_entity_poly.type
_entity_poly.pdbx_seq_one_letter_code
_entity_poly.pdbx_strand_id
1 'polypeptide(L)'
;MLQIAKIRERTASVKIVLWTSKTLADGSHPFVVRIHKDGTRKHITTGLSLLPQYWNPNKREIRQNYPIDKRKALEKSLQLWKDRFTNAAEELSTSDAQHNASTVVHKVADERDTTRKFQLLAYFNELIGQFERVGKIGNKKVYTDVRNNLLRFVGKSKDVPFDAVTVKFCNDWENKMRGEGLAEITLSVKFRTLRAVLNKAIANGYAKPTSYPFARNTAETNKYQIGKFNLTTTKRAISKTDVHLIAAYQPAPYIGPYANLRDKTDRLLLAKDLFLFSYYCGGINFVDMAALRWKNVGKDLDDKPRLAYTRQKTDGKFSLRLMPVILAILERYKADEVHPNSYVFPILNAALHKTPSQIHNRCSKVIGKVNTDLKTIGAAVGIATSLTTYVARHSFATALKRSGVTTAVISEAMGHSDERTTQIYLSEFETDLVDAAFENL
;
A
#
# COMPACT_ATOMS: atom_id res chain seq x y z
N MET A 1 -53.49 -10.58 -6.83
CA MET A 1 -52.01 -10.68 -6.73
C MET A 1 -51.65 -12.16 -6.59
N LEU A 2 -51.18 -12.78 -7.64
CA LEU A 2 -50.66 -14.15 -7.60
C LEU A 2 -49.32 -14.14 -6.89
N GLN A 3 -49.22 -14.72 -5.71
CA GLN A 3 -47.97 -15.05 -5.05
C GLN A 3 -47.27 -16.14 -5.87
N ILE A 4 -46.24 -15.76 -6.63
CA ILE A 4 -45.33 -16.72 -7.24
C ILE A 4 -44.50 -17.31 -6.08
N ALA A 5 -44.82 -18.55 -5.68
CA ALA A 5 -44.00 -19.32 -4.76
C ALA A 5 -42.61 -19.48 -5.39
N LYS A 6 -41.59 -18.82 -4.80
CA LYS A 6 -40.19 -19.04 -5.19
C LYS A 6 -39.85 -20.51 -4.99
N ILE A 7 -39.75 -21.26 -6.07
CA ILE A 7 -39.23 -22.63 -6.05
C ILE A 7 -37.75 -22.53 -5.70
N ARG A 8 -37.40 -22.82 -4.43
CA ARG A 8 -36.00 -22.92 -4.02
C ARG A 8 -35.33 -24.06 -4.77
N GLU A 9 -34.25 -23.74 -5.48
CA GLU A 9 -33.44 -24.72 -6.17
C GLU A 9 -32.90 -25.78 -5.18
N ARG A 10 -33.11 -27.07 -5.50
CA ARG A 10 -32.69 -28.19 -4.62
C ARG A 10 -31.16 -28.30 -4.64
N THR A 11 -30.54 -28.37 -3.46
CA THR A 11 -29.09 -28.57 -3.29
C THR A 11 -28.67 -29.96 -3.78
N ALA A 12 -27.55 -30.05 -4.48
CA ALA A 12 -27.00 -31.34 -4.90
C ALA A 12 -26.60 -32.19 -3.69
N SER A 13 -26.93 -33.49 -3.72
CA SER A 13 -26.57 -34.44 -2.66
C SER A 13 -25.09 -34.83 -2.80
N VAL A 14 -24.33 -34.70 -1.71
CA VAL A 14 -22.88 -35.04 -1.64
C VAL A 14 -22.67 -36.14 -0.62
N LYS A 15 -22.07 -37.27 -1.02
CA LYS A 15 -21.78 -38.41 -0.14
C LYS A 15 -20.39 -38.95 -0.42
N ILE A 16 -19.69 -39.38 0.64
CA ILE A 16 -18.47 -40.18 0.51
C ILE A 16 -18.88 -41.63 0.36
N VAL A 17 -18.26 -42.34 -0.60
CA VAL A 17 -18.56 -43.75 -0.90
C VAL A 17 -17.25 -44.49 -1.10
N LEU A 18 -17.10 -45.64 -0.46
CA LEU A 18 -16.03 -46.60 -0.82
C LEU A 18 -16.44 -47.30 -2.12
N TRP A 19 -15.61 -47.18 -3.15
CA TRP A 19 -15.90 -47.72 -4.47
C TRP A 19 -15.47 -49.21 -4.58
N THR A 20 -16.27 -50.11 -4.06
CA THR A 20 -15.94 -51.54 -3.93
C THR A 20 -15.83 -52.28 -5.25
N SER A 21 -16.37 -51.74 -6.34
CA SER A 21 -16.22 -52.33 -7.69
C SER A 21 -14.87 -52.01 -8.36
N LYS A 22 -14.04 -51.17 -7.71
CA LYS A 22 -12.69 -50.84 -8.18
C LYS A 22 -11.67 -51.19 -7.11
N THR A 23 -10.75 -52.12 -7.47
CA THR A 23 -9.64 -52.52 -6.60
C THR A 23 -8.35 -51.89 -7.11
N LEU A 24 -7.55 -51.32 -6.21
CA LEU A 24 -6.23 -50.76 -6.48
C LEU A 24 -5.15 -51.85 -6.46
N ALA A 25 -3.93 -51.53 -6.89
CA ALA A 25 -2.82 -52.48 -6.97
C ALA A 25 -2.44 -53.09 -5.59
N ASP A 26 -2.70 -52.37 -4.50
CA ASP A 26 -2.49 -52.83 -3.12
C ASP A 26 -3.66 -53.59 -2.50
N GLY A 27 -4.68 -53.94 -3.29
CA GLY A 27 -5.87 -54.64 -2.85
C GLY A 27 -6.91 -53.78 -2.14
N SER A 28 -6.67 -52.49 -1.97
CA SER A 28 -7.62 -51.56 -1.36
C SER A 28 -8.66 -51.02 -2.32
N HIS A 29 -9.77 -50.53 -1.79
CA HIS A 29 -10.80 -49.81 -2.57
C HIS A 29 -10.67 -48.29 -2.37
N PRO A 30 -10.81 -47.50 -3.45
CA PRO A 30 -10.72 -46.04 -3.35
C PRO A 30 -12.01 -45.45 -2.77
N PHE A 31 -11.85 -44.38 -1.96
CA PHE A 31 -12.96 -43.50 -1.61
C PHE A 31 -13.20 -42.47 -2.73
N VAL A 32 -14.49 -42.24 -3.02
CA VAL A 32 -14.94 -41.23 -3.98
C VAL A 32 -15.99 -40.34 -3.36
N VAL A 33 -15.98 -39.07 -3.74
CA VAL A 33 -17.09 -38.13 -3.51
C VAL A 33 -18.12 -38.39 -4.60
N ARG A 34 -19.32 -38.82 -4.23
CA ARG A 34 -20.46 -38.97 -5.12
C ARG A 34 -21.36 -37.76 -5.00
N ILE A 35 -21.55 -37.07 -6.11
CA ILE A 35 -22.43 -35.90 -6.23
C ILE A 35 -23.59 -36.33 -7.10
N HIS A 36 -24.82 -36.09 -6.63
CA HIS A 36 -26.03 -36.44 -7.33
C HIS A 36 -27.04 -35.31 -7.30
N LYS A 37 -27.57 -34.95 -8.47
CA LYS A 37 -28.67 -34.01 -8.63
C LYS A 37 -29.39 -34.30 -9.95
N ASP A 38 -30.72 -34.28 -9.93
CA ASP A 38 -31.60 -34.36 -11.09
C ASP A 38 -31.22 -35.51 -12.05
N GLY A 39 -31.08 -36.74 -11.49
CA GLY A 39 -30.71 -37.91 -12.23
C GLY A 39 -29.23 -38.03 -12.63
N THR A 40 -28.47 -36.92 -12.57
CA THR A 40 -27.05 -36.87 -12.94
C THR A 40 -26.15 -37.25 -11.76
N ARG A 41 -25.18 -38.16 -11.99
CA ARG A 41 -24.20 -38.60 -10.98
C ARG A 41 -22.78 -38.32 -11.46
N LYS A 42 -21.95 -37.78 -10.54
CA LYS A 42 -20.50 -37.65 -10.74
C LYS A 42 -19.75 -38.30 -9.58
N HIS A 43 -18.61 -38.92 -9.90
CA HIS A 43 -17.70 -39.53 -8.92
C HIS A 43 -16.34 -38.86 -9.05
N ILE A 44 -15.83 -38.32 -7.94
CA ILE A 44 -14.53 -37.68 -7.87
C ILE A 44 -13.65 -38.51 -6.93
N THR A 45 -12.51 -38.96 -7.42
CA THR A 45 -11.53 -39.70 -6.62
C THR A 45 -10.88 -38.78 -5.56
N THR A 46 -10.81 -39.30 -4.33
CA THR A 46 -10.20 -38.57 -3.21
C THR A 46 -8.69 -38.81 -3.09
N GLY A 47 -8.16 -39.85 -3.72
CA GLY A 47 -6.81 -40.36 -3.51
C GLY A 47 -6.65 -41.16 -2.21
N LEU A 48 -7.72 -41.35 -1.44
CA LEU A 48 -7.75 -42.13 -0.21
C LEU A 48 -8.34 -43.50 -0.51
N SER A 49 -7.85 -44.52 0.17
CA SER A 49 -8.32 -45.91 -0.02
C SER A 49 -8.38 -46.65 1.32
N LEU A 50 -9.07 -47.81 1.31
CA LEU A 50 -9.19 -48.66 2.48
C LEU A 50 -9.23 -50.14 2.04
N LEU A 51 -8.54 -51.02 2.75
CA LEU A 51 -8.65 -52.46 2.52
C LEU A 51 -10.04 -52.96 2.92
N PRO A 52 -10.64 -53.93 2.16
CA PRO A 52 -11.99 -54.43 2.39
C PRO A 52 -12.25 -54.94 3.80
N GLN A 53 -11.26 -55.55 4.44
CA GLN A 53 -11.34 -56.09 5.80
C GLN A 53 -11.66 -55.02 6.87
N TYR A 54 -11.35 -53.77 6.61
CA TYR A 54 -11.60 -52.64 7.53
C TYR A 54 -12.88 -51.88 7.21
N TRP A 55 -13.66 -52.30 6.22
CA TRP A 55 -14.93 -51.66 5.87
C TRP A 55 -16.14 -52.47 6.33
N ASN A 56 -17.09 -51.77 6.93
CA ASN A 56 -18.40 -52.34 7.24
C ASN A 56 -19.42 -51.90 6.17
N PRO A 57 -19.81 -52.79 5.23
CA PRO A 57 -20.72 -52.45 4.14
C PRO A 57 -22.14 -52.13 4.61
N ASN A 58 -22.60 -52.73 5.69
CA ASN A 58 -23.96 -52.53 6.22
C ASN A 58 -24.12 -51.17 6.88
N LYS A 59 -23.18 -50.77 7.72
CA LYS A 59 -23.17 -49.49 8.39
C LYS A 59 -22.51 -48.38 7.57
N ARG A 60 -21.77 -48.72 6.51
CA ARG A 60 -20.98 -47.81 5.66
C ARG A 60 -19.98 -46.98 6.46
N GLU A 61 -19.26 -47.65 7.34
CA GLU A 61 -18.27 -47.03 8.26
C GLU A 61 -16.97 -47.85 8.27
N ILE A 62 -15.89 -47.16 8.73
CA ILE A 62 -14.60 -47.80 8.98
C ILE A 62 -14.72 -48.65 10.25
N ARG A 63 -14.37 -49.93 10.19
CA ARG A 63 -14.45 -50.86 11.35
C ARG A 63 -13.53 -50.40 12.49
N GLN A 64 -13.90 -50.77 13.71
CA GLN A 64 -13.16 -50.43 14.92
C GLN A 64 -11.78 -51.09 14.99
N ASN A 65 -11.55 -52.20 14.33
CA ASN A 65 -10.27 -52.87 14.25
C ASN A 65 -9.24 -52.19 13.33
N TYR A 66 -9.60 -51.08 12.64
CA TYR A 66 -8.63 -50.22 11.97
C TYR A 66 -7.89 -49.32 13.00
N PRO A 67 -6.53 -49.16 12.90
CA PRO A 67 -5.75 -48.43 13.89
C PRO A 67 -6.33 -47.05 14.17
N ILE A 68 -6.55 -46.70 15.45
CA ILE A 68 -7.36 -45.56 15.88
C ILE A 68 -6.84 -44.23 15.37
N ASP A 69 -5.50 -44.02 15.38
CA ASP A 69 -4.90 -42.75 14.91
C ASP A 69 -5.06 -42.63 13.39
N LYS A 70 -4.86 -43.68 12.63
CA LYS A 70 -5.06 -43.74 11.18
C LYS A 70 -6.53 -43.56 10.83
N ARG A 71 -7.46 -44.13 11.64
CA ARG A 71 -8.90 -43.96 11.46
C ARG A 71 -9.34 -42.55 11.61
N LYS A 72 -8.95 -41.88 12.71
CA LYS A 72 -9.26 -40.44 12.94
C LYS A 72 -8.72 -39.56 11.82
N ALA A 73 -7.50 -39.77 11.39
CA ALA A 73 -6.89 -39.04 10.29
C ALA A 73 -7.63 -39.25 8.97
N LEU A 74 -8.01 -40.50 8.65
CA LEU A 74 -8.75 -40.84 7.43
C LEU A 74 -10.15 -40.24 7.45
N GLU A 75 -10.90 -40.39 8.55
CA GLU A 75 -12.24 -39.81 8.73
C GLU A 75 -12.22 -38.32 8.59
N LYS A 76 -11.25 -37.62 9.24
CA LYS A 76 -11.05 -36.19 9.09
C LYS A 76 -10.80 -35.77 7.65
N SER A 77 -9.95 -36.50 6.94
CA SER A 77 -9.66 -36.25 5.53
C SER A 77 -10.87 -36.45 4.63
N LEU A 78 -11.65 -37.50 4.86
CA LEU A 78 -12.90 -37.77 4.13
C LEU A 78 -13.95 -36.69 4.41
N GLN A 79 -14.06 -36.23 5.67
CA GLN A 79 -14.97 -35.14 6.02
C GLN A 79 -14.60 -33.85 5.29
N LEU A 80 -13.31 -33.47 5.24
CA LEU A 80 -12.83 -32.30 4.48
C LEU A 80 -13.20 -32.36 2.99
N TRP A 81 -13.09 -33.57 2.39
CA TRP A 81 -13.54 -33.82 1.00
C TRP A 81 -15.04 -33.60 0.84
N LYS A 82 -15.84 -34.14 1.76
CA LYS A 82 -17.30 -33.98 1.75
C LYS A 82 -17.71 -32.49 1.89
N ASP A 83 -17.18 -31.81 2.91
CA ASP A 83 -17.54 -30.42 3.21
C ASP A 83 -17.24 -29.50 2.03
N ARG A 84 -16.12 -29.71 1.35
CA ARG A 84 -15.74 -28.92 0.17
C ARG A 84 -16.78 -28.94 -0.94
N PHE A 85 -17.31 -30.11 -1.28
CA PHE A 85 -18.33 -30.23 -2.32
C PHE A 85 -19.72 -29.85 -1.82
N THR A 86 -20.00 -30.09 -0.53
CA THR A 86 -21.25 -29.63 0.12
C THR A 86 -21.36 -28.13 0.10
N ASN A 87 -20.32 -27.42 0.54
CA ASN A 87 -20.29 -25.96 0.54
C ASN A 87 -20.48 -25.39 -0.88
N ALA A 88 -19.81 -25.95 -1.88
CA ALA A 88 -19.98 -25.53 -3.28
C ALA A 88 -21.41 -25.77 -3.80
N ALA A 89 -22.06 -26.86 -3.41
CA ALA A 89 -23.44 -27.14 -3.77
C ALA A 89 -24.42 -26.20 -3.07
N GLU A 90 -24.17 -25.87 -1.79
CA GLU A 90 -24.99 -24.94 -1.00
C GLU A 90 -24.87 -23.51 -1.53
N GLU A 91 -23.67 -23.04 -1.89
CA GLU A 91 -23.48 -21.73 -2.49
C GLU A 91 -24.19 -21.57 -3.83
N LEU A 92 -24.14 -22.61 -4.69
CA LEU A 92 -24.89 -22.62 -5.97
C LEU A 92 -26.39 -22.58 -5.73
N SER A 93 -26.89 -23.33 -4.74
CA SER A 93 -28.30 -23.34 -4.37
C SER A 93 -28.75 -21.99 -3.77
N THR A 94 -27.91 -21.36 -2.95
CA THR A 94 -28.23 -20.07 -2.29
C THR A 94 -28.23 -18.91 -3.29
N SER A 95 -27.43 -18.99 -4.33
CA SER A 95 -27.41 -17.98 -5.41
C SER A 95 -28.52 -18.15 -6.45
N ASP A 96 -29.49 -19.05 -6.23
CA ASP A 96 -30.55 -19.43 -7.18
C ASP A 96 -29.99 -19.83 -8.58
N ALA A 97 -28.72 -20.23 -8.66
CA ALA A 97 -28.10 -20.63 -9.91
C ALA A 97 -28.55 -22.05 -10.28
N GLN A 98 -29.12 -22.21 -11.47
CA GLN A 98 -29.36 -23.56 -12.01
C GLN A 98 -28.04 -24.33 -12.04
N HIS A 99 -27.97 -25.45 -11.35
CA HIS A 99 -26.77 -26.25 -11.26
C HIS A 99 -27.10 -27.76 -11.31
N ASN A 100 -26.15 -28.52 -11.80
CA ASN A 100 -26.18 -29.98 -11.81
C ASN A 100 -24.92 -30.57 -11.14
N ALA A 101 -24.78 -31.86 -11.07
CA ALA A 101 -23.61 -32.51 -10.46
C ALA A 101 -22.28 -32.05 -11.12
N SER A 102 -22.26 -31.81 -12.44
CA SER A 102 -21.06 -31.33 -13.16
C SER A 102 -20.71 -29.92 -12.78
N THR A 103 -21.69 -29.03 -12.63
CA THR A 103 -21.49 -27.62 -12.24
C THR A 103 -20.84 -27.53 -10.85
N VAL A 104 -21.26 -28.37 -9.90
CA VAL A 104 -20.62 -28.44 -8.57
C VAL A 104 -19.16 -28.87 -8.68
N VAL A 105 -18.85 -29.85 -9.55
CA VAL A 105 -17.47 -30.30 -9.79
C VAL A 105 -16.64 -29.18 -10.41
N HIS A 106 -17.15 -28.50 -11.43
CA HIS A 106 -16.46 -27.41 -12.09
C HIS A 106 -16.20 -26.23 -11.10
N LYS A 107 -17.18 -25.86 -10.29
CA LYS A 107 -16.99 -24.83 -9.27
C LYS A 107 -15.85 -25.16 -8.31
N VAL A 108 -15.78 -26.39 -7.79
CA VAL A 108 -14.69 -26.83 -6.92
C VAL A 108 -13.35 -26.90 -7.66
N ALA A 109 -13.32 -27.24 -8.95
CA ALA A 109 -12.12 -27.23 -9.77
C ALA A 109 -11.64 -25.80 -10.04
N ASP A 110 -12.55 -24.91 -10.44
CA ASP A 110 -12.27 -23.49 -10.70
C ASP A 110 -11.75 -22.78 -9.45
N GLU A 111 -12.35 -23.02 -8.27
CA GLU A 111 -11.85 -22.52 -7.00
C GLU A 111 -10.43 -23.02 -6.69
N ARG A 112 -10.16 -24.30 -7.02
CA ARG A 112 -8.84 -24.90 -6.82
C ARG A 112 -7.79 -24.30 -7.77
N ASP A 113 -8.15 -24.05 -9.01
CA ASP A 113 -7.26 -23.47 -10.02
C ASP A 113 -7.06 -21.97 -9.76
N THR A 114 -8.10 -21.25 -9.34
CA THR A 114 -8.02 -19.84 -8.97
C THR A 114 -7.15 -19.63 -7.74
N THR A 115 -7.32 -20.46 -6.69
CA THR A 115 -6.47 -20.39 -5.48
C THR A 115 -5.03 -20.86 -5.72
N ARG A 116 -4.77 -21.66 -6.78
CA ARG A 116 -3.42 -22.08 -7.17
C ARG A 116 -2.73 -21.11 -8.13
N LYS A 117 -3.49 -20.26 -8.82
CA LYS A 117 -2.98 -19.38 -9.86
C LYS A 117 -1.87 -18.46 -9.35
N PHE A 118 -2.02 -17.95 -8.12
CA PHE A 118 -1.02 -17.12 -7.50
C PHE A 118 -0.71 -17.57 -6.06
N GLN A 119 0.56 -17.45 -5.70
CA GLN A 119 1.03 -17.41 -4.34
C GLN A 119 1.45 -15.97 -4.00
N LEU A 120 1.79 -15.69 -2.77
CA LEU A 120 2.01 -14.34 -2.25
C LEU A 120 3.01 -13.53 -3.09
N LEU A 121 4.22 -14.05 -3.30
CA LEU A 121 5.29 -13.32 -4.00
C LEU A 121 5.00 -13.19 -5.51
N ALA A 122 4.43 -14.22 -6.13
CA ALA A 122 3.98 -14.16 -7.52
C ALA A 122 2.90 -13.11 -7.71
N TYR A 123 1.96 -13.00 -6.77
CA TYR A 123 0.91 -11.98 -6.82
C TYR A 123 1.45 -10.57 -6.58
N PHE A 124 2.45 -10.41 -5.69
CA PHE A 124 3.18 -9.15 -5.60
C PHE A 124 3.77 -8.72 -6.93
N ASN A 125 4.40 -9.67 -7.68
CA ASN A 125 4.97 -9.38 -8.99
C ASN A 125 3.91 -8.94 -10.00
N GLU A 126 2.74 -9.59 -10.01
CA GLU A 126 1.62 -9.16 -10.85
C GLU A 126 1.17 -7.73 -10.54
N LEU A 127 0.97 -7.40 -9.26
CA LEU A 127 0.59 -6.04 -8.84
C LEU A 127 1.67 -5.00 -9.16
N ILE A 128 2.96 -5.35 -9.00
CA ILE A 128 4.10 -4.50 -9.37
C ILE A 128 4.06 -4.19 -10.87
N GLY A 129 3.82 -5.21 -11.71
CA GLY A 129 3.66 -5.03 -13.15
C GLY A 129 2.45 -4.17 -13.52
N GLN A 130 1.32 -4.31 -12.80
CA GLN A 130 0.15 -3.44 -12.99
C GLN A 130 0.48 -1.97 -12.68
N PHE A 131 1.16 -1.68 -11.56
CA PHE A 131 1.57 -0.32 -11.23
C PHE A 131 2.52 0.28 -12.25
N GLU A 132 3.40 -0.53 -12.83
CA GLU A 132 4.31 -0.10 -13.90
C GLU A 132 3.56 0.30 -15.16
N ARG A 133 2.62 -0.55 -15.62
CA ARG A 133 1.79 -0.30 -16.81
C ARG A 133 0.98 1.00 -16.70
N VAL A 134 0.47 1.31 -15.50
CA VAL A 134 -0.31 2.55 -15.27
C VAL A 134 0.54 3.73 -14.78
N GLY A 135 1.88 3.63 -14.81
CA GLY A 135 2.78 4.71 -14.45
C GLY A 135 2.83 5.08 -12.97
N LYS A 136 2.27 4.27 -12.06
CA LYS A 136 2.28 4.49 -10.59
C LYS A 136 3.61 4.03 -9.97
N ILE A 137 4.71 4.68 -10.36
CA ILE A 137 6.09 4.27 -10.02
C ILE A 137 6.35 4.28 -8.50
N GLY A 138 5.75 5.21 -7.76
CA GLY A 138 5.84 5.24 -6.30
C GLY A 138 5.28 3.96 -5.66
N ASN A 139 4.09 3.51 -6.08
CA ASN A 139 3.48 2.26 -5.60
C ASN A 139 4.31 1.04 -6.02
N LYS A 140 4.75 0.99 -7.29
CA LYS A 140 5.69 -0.04 -7.78
C LYS A 140 6.87 -0.20 -6.83
N LYS A 141 7.53 0.90 -6.45
CA LYS A 141 8.71 0.88 -5.56
C LYS A 141 8.38 0.34 -4.17
N VAL A 142 7.29 0.79 -3.54
CA VAL A 142 6.85 0.32 -2.21
C VAL A 142 6.55 -1.18 -2.26
N TYR A 143 5.78 -1.65 -3.24
CA TYR A 143 5.44 -3.07 -3.37
C TYR A 143 6.67 -3.93 -3.66
N THR A 144 7.60 -3.44 -4.49
CA THR A 144 8.87 -4.12 -4.76
C THR A 144 9.73 -4.24 -3.49
N ASP A 145 9.82 -3.19 -2.68
CA ASP A 145 10.57 -3.21 -1.42
C ASP A 145 9.99 -4.21 -0.42
N VAL A 146 8.65 -4.22 -0.27
CA VAL A 146 7.96 -5.18 0.61
C VAL A 146 8.14 -6.60 0.11
N ARG A 147 7.97 -6.86 -1.19
CA ARG A 147 8.20 -8.18 -1.80
C ARG A 147 9.63 -8.66 -1.59
N ASN A 148 10.63 -7.79 -1.77
CA ASN A 148 12.03 -8.14 -1.56
C ASN A 148 12.35 -8.45 -0.09
N ASN A 149 11.73 -7.72 0.85
CA ASN A 149 11.88 -7.99 2.28
C ASN A 149 11.23 -9.33 2.66
N LEU A 150 10.02 -9.63 2.17
CA LEU A 150 9.37 -10.93 2.33
C LEU A 150 10.21 -12.06 1.73
N LEU A 151 10.76 -11.88 0.52
CA LEU A 151 11.61 -12.87 -0.13
C LEU A 151 12.85 -13.21 0.72
N ARG A 152 13.46 -12.22 1.38
CA ARG A 152 14.58 -12.45 2.33
C ARG A 152 14.13 -13.15 3.61
N PHE A 153 12.89 -12.95 4.02
CA PHE A 153 12.33 -13.61 5.21
C PHE A 153 12.03 -15.10 4.94
N VAL A 154 11.35 -15.42 3.84
CA VAL A 154 10.91 -16.79 3.53
C VAL A 154 11.99 -17.63 2.83
N GLY A 155 13.03 -17.00 2.30
CA GLY A 155 14.08 -17.66 1.51
C GLY A 155 13.79 -17.65 0.00
N LYS A 156 14.87 -17.73 -0.80
CA LYS A 156 14.80 -17.49 -2.26
C LYS A 156 14.12 -18.60 -3.08
N SER A 157 13.92 -19.77 -2.52
CA SER A 157 13.52 -20.98 -3.28
C SER A 157 12.04 -21.32 -3.24
N LYS A 158 11.23 -20.64 -2.42
CA LYS A 158 9.81 -20.98 -2.23
C LYS A 158 8.95 -19.73 -2.17
N ASP A 159 7.83 -19.75 -2.88
CA ASP A 159 6.75 -18.80 -2.67
C ASP A 159 5.87 -19.24 -1.49
N VAL A 160 5.05 -18.36 -0.96
CA VAL A 160 4.22 -18.56 0.22
C VAL A 160 2.75 -18.67 -0.21
N PRO A 161 2.07 -19.78 0.06
CA PRO A 161 0.61 -19.86 -0.10
C PRO A 161 -0.08 -18.81 0.77
N PHE A 162 -1.20 -18.25 0.30
CA PHE A 162 -1.92 -17.20 1.05
C PHE A 162 -2.42 -17.66 2.41
N ASP A 163 -2.79 -18.92 2.56
CA ASP A 163 -3.26 -19.52 3.82
C ASP A 163 -2.13 -19.73 4.85
N ALA A 164 -0.86 -19.75 4.42
CA ALA A 164 0.29 -19.77 5.30
C ALA A 164 0.62 -18.39 5.88
N VAL A 165 0.01 -17.29 5.37
CA VAL A 165 0.17 -15.94 5.92
C VAL A 165 -0.72 -15.79 7.15
N THR A 166 -0.34 -16.43 8.24
CA THR A 166 -1.05 -16.45 9.52
C THR A 166 -0.62 -15.32 10.44
N VAL A 167 -1.29 -15.17 11.60
CA VAL A 167 -0.86 -14.24 12.66
C VAL A 167 0.57 -14.56 13.12
N LYS A 168 0.90 -15.88 13.27
CA LYS A 168 2.26 -16.30 13.60
C LYS A 168 3.26 -15.86 12.54
N PHE A 169 2.96 -16.04 11.26
CA PHE A 169 3.80 -15.55 10.15
C PHE A 169 4.08 -14.04 10.27
N CYS A 170 3.04 -13.24 10.56
CA CYS A 170 3.19 -11.80 10.73
C CYS A 170 4.09 -11.45 11.92
N ASN A 171 3.92 -12.13 13.05
CA ASN A 171 4.76 -11.92 14.23
C ASN A 171 6.24 -12.31 13.97
N ASP A 172 6.48 -13.45 13.33
CA ASP A 172 7.83 -13.92 13.01
C ASP A 172 8.52 -12.95 12.02
N TRP A 173 7.79 -12.44 11.03
CA TRP A 173 8.30 -11.44 10.10
C TRP A 173 8.59 -10.09 10.77
N GLU A 174 7.73 -9.64 11.68
CA GLU A 174 7.96 -8.44 12.50
C GLU A 174 9.22 -8.59 13.35
N ASN A 175 9.36 -9.71 14.08
CA ASN A 175 10.49 -9.95 14.95
C ASN A 175 11.82 -9.93 14.18
N LYS A 176 11.85 -10.53 12.96
CA LYS A 176 13.02 -10.43 12.09
C LYS A 176 13.35 -8.99 11.71
N MET A 177 12.35 -8.22 11.29
CA MET A 177 12.57 -6.83 10.90
C MET A 177 12.98 -5.93 12.06
N ARG A 178 12.45 -6.19 13.27
CA ARG A 178 12.89 -5.51 14.50
C ARG A 178 14.34 -5.86 14.86
N GLY A 179 14.72 -7.12 14.70
CA GLY A 179 16.11 -7.56 14.86
C GLY A 179 17.08 -6.93 13.85
N GLU A 180 16.59 -6.57 12.66
CA GLU A 180 17.33 -5.80 11.64
C GLU A 180 17.33 -4.28 11.93
N GLY A 181 16.72 -3.81 13.02
CA GLY A 181 16.68 -2.40 13.42
C GLY A 181 15.73 -1.51 12.59
N LEU A 182 14.73 -2.07 11.94
CA LEU A 182 13.77 -1.27 11.14
C LEU A 182 12.88 -0.43 12.06
N ALA A 183 12.72 0.85 11.71
CA ALA A 183 11.86 1.78 12.43
C ALA A 183 10.36 1.40 12.33
N GLU A 184 9.59 1.70 13.37
CA GLU A 184 8.14 1.44 13.51
C GLU A 184 7.33 1.90 12.28
N ILE A 185 7.64 3.10 11.77
CA ILE A 185 7.00 3.64 10.54
C ILE A 185 7.24 2.71 9.35
N THR A 186 8.46 2.17 9.21
CA THR A 186 8.80 1.24 8.12
C THR A 186 8.04 -0.07 8.27
N LEU A 187 7.94 -0.60 9.50
CA LEU A 187 7.14 -1.79 9.80
C LEU A 187 5.68 -1.56 9.42
N SER A 188 5.09 -0.44 9.86
CA SER A 188 3.71 -0.07 9.52
C SER A 188 3.48 -0.05 8.01
N VAL A 189 4.38 0.55 7.22
CA VAL A 189 4.26 0.58 5.75
C VAL A 189 4.27 -0.83 5.18
N LYS A 190 5.17 -1.70 5.65
CA LYS A 190 5.27 -3.09 5.16
C LYS A 190 4.00 -3.89 5.45
N PHE A 191 3.49 -3.83 6.68
CA PHE A 191 2.26 -4.54 7.03
C PHE A 191 1.01 -3.98 6.37
N ARG A 192 0.90 -2.66 6.22
CA ARG A 192 -0.20 -2.03 5.46
C ARG A 192 -0.19 -2.43 3.99
N THR A 193 0.99 -2.57 3.40
CA THR A 193 1.14 -3.05 2.02
C THR A 193 0.76 -4.53 1.91
N LEU A 194 1.23 -5.40 2.81
CA LEU A 194 0.83 -6.81 2.86
C LEU A 194 -0.69 -6.94 3.02
N ARG A 195 -1.29 -6.16 3.92
CA ARG A 195 -2.75 -6.12 4.09
C ARG A 195 -3.48 -5.74 2.79
N ALA A 196 -2.99 -4.74 2.08
CA ALA A 196 -3.58 -4.33 0.80
C ALA A 196 -3.47 -5.43 -0.27
N VAL A 197 -2.36 -6.16 -0.31
CA VAL A 197 -2.18 -7.32 -1.21
C VAL A 197 -3.15 -8.43 -0.87
N LEU A 198 -3.29 -8.80 0.40
CA LEU A 198 -4.23 -9.84 0.83
C LEU A 198 -5.68 -9.47 0.53
N ASN A 199 -6.08 -8.21 0.79
CA ASN A 199 -7.42 -7.73 0.45
C ASN A 199 -7.72 -7.85 -1.05
N LYS A 200 -6.75 -7.49 -1.91
CA LYS A 200 -6.88 -7.65 -3.36
C LYS A 200 -6.91 -9.12 -3.77
N ALA A 201 -6.09 -9.97 -3.14
CA ALA A 201 -6.08 -11.41 -3.41
C ALA A 201 -7.43 -12.06 -3.04
N ILE A 202 -8.04 -11.66 -1.92
CA ILE A 202 -9.38 -12.12 -1.50
C ILE A 202 -10.44 -11.63 -2.49
N ALA A 203 -10.43 -10.36 -2.85
CA ALA A 203 -11.38 -9.79 -3.81
C ALA A 203 -11.30 -10.46 -5.19
N ASN A 204 -10.11 -10.94 -5.59
CA ASN A 204 -9.89 -11.64 -6.85
C ASN A 204 -10.04 -13.19 -6.74
N GLY A 205 -10.45 -13.71 -5.57
CA GLY A 205 -10.64 -15.14 -5.34
C GLY A 205 -9.35 -15.95 -5.22
N TYR A 206 -8.16 -15.31 -5.12
CA TYR A 206 -6.87 -16.00 -4.97
C TYR A 206 -6.56 -16.39 -3.52
N ALA A 207 -7.20 -15.75 -2.55
CA ALA A 207 -7.05 -16.03 -1.12
C ALA A 207 -8.42 -16.17 -0.45
N LYS A 208 -8.51 -16.97 0.62
CA LYS A 208 -9.75 -17.15 1.38
C LYS A 208 -9.89 -16.11 2.49
N PRO A 209 -11.08 -15.53 2.72
CA PRO A 209 -11.31 -14.61 3.84
C PRO A 209 -11.03 -15.23 5.21
N THR A 210 -11.20 -16.54 5.35
CA THR A 210 -11.01 -17.30 6.59
C THR A 210 -9.57 -17.31 7.09
N SER A 211 -8.58 -17.22 6.18
CA SER A 211 -7.15 -17.18 6.50
C SER A 211 -6.60 -15.77 6.74
N TYR A 212 -7.45 -14.74 6.74
CA TYR A 212 -7.03 -13.35 6.88
C TYR A 212 -6.45 -13.05 8.27
N PRO A 213 -5.15 -12.64 8.37
CA PRO A 213 -4.48 -12.53 9.65
C PRO A 213 -4.72 -11.19 10.38
N PHE A 214 -5.11 -10.13 9.66
CA PHE A 214 -5.18 -8.78 10.22
C PHE A 214 -6.49 -8.50 10.94
N ALA A 215 -6.40 -7.79 12.06
CA ALA A 215 -7.56 -7.27 12.77
C ALA A 215 -8.28 -6.18 11.95
N ARG A 216 -9.60 -6.18 12.00
CA ARG A 216 -10.47 -5.15 11.43
C ARG A 216 -10.69 -4.01 12.40
N ASN A 217 -10.69 -4.32 13.70
CA ASN A 217 -10.83 -3.39 14.81
C ASN A 217 -9.98 -3.84 16.01
N THR A 218 -9.94 -3.05 17.06
CA THR A 218 -9.13 -3.31 18.26
C THR A 218 -9.67 -4.46 19.14
N ALA A 219 -10.94 -4.87 18.97
CA ALA A 219 -11.54 -5.96 19.74
C ALA A 219 -11.11 -7.36 19.24
N GLU A 220 -10.62 -7.47 18.00
CA GLU A 220 -10.10 -8.73 17.46
C GLU A 220 -8.68 -9.02 17.96
N THR A 221 -8.53 -9.34 19.23
CA THR A 221 -7.23 -9.57 19.91
C THR A 221 -6.48 -10.80 19.42
N ASN A 222 -7.19 -11.76 18.80
CA ASN A 222 -6.62 -12.96 18.19
C ASN A 222 -6.06 -12.71 16.76
N LYS A 223 -6.13 -11.48 16.26
CA LYS A 223 -5.64 -11.05 14.96
C LYS A 223 -4.45 -10.10 15.09
N TYR A 224 -3.66 -10.00 14.02
CA TYR A 224 -2.48 -9.12 13.99
C TYR A 224 -2.90 -7.65 13.89
N GLN A 225 -2.49 -6.85 14.86
CA GLN A 225 -2.83 -5.43 14.99
C GLN A 225 -1.78 -4.55 14.28
N ILE A 226 -2.15 -3.88 13.17
CA ILE A 226 -1.26 -2.90 12.50
C ILE A 226 -1.24 -1.57 13.25
N GLY A 227 -2.33 -1.23 13.95
CA GLY A 227 -2.46 0.01 14.71
C GLY A 227 -1.50 0.15 15.91
N LYS A 228 -0.80 -0.93 16.29
CA LYS A 228 0.15 -0.93 17.41
C LYS A 228 1.46 -0.15 17.14
N PHE A 229 1.77 0.11 15.86
CA PHE A 229 3.02 0.80 15.51
C PHE A 229 2.94 2.28 15.84
N ASN A 230 3.99 2.78 16.50
CA ASN A 230 4.13 4.21 16.74
C ASN A 230 4.53 4.93 15.44
N LEU A 231 3.67 5.84 14.99
CA LEU A 231 3.89 6.64 13.78
C LEU A 231 4.36 8.06 14.07
N THR A 232 4.65 8.37 15.34
CA THR A 232 5.12 9.70 15.74
C THR A 232 6.46 10.00 15.08
N THR A 233 6.57 11.18 14.49
CA THR A 233 7.81 11.67 13.86
C THR A 233 8.40 12.77 14.70
N THR A 234 9.73 12.83 14.81
CA THR A 234 10.43 13.93 15.49
C THR A 234 10.08 15.27 14.88
N LYS A 235 9.97 16.32 15.72
CA LYS A 235 9.80 17.73 15.30
C LYS A 235 10.87 18.10 14.27
N ARG A 236 10.45 18.64 13.15
CA ARG A 236 11.34 19.05 12.06
C ARG A 236 11.08 20.49 11.60
N ALA A 237 10.05 21.13 12.14
CA ALA A 237 9.75 22.51 11.80
C ALA A 237 10.83 23.44 12.36
N ILE A 238 11.14 24.48 11.59
CA ILE A 238 12.01 25.57 12.00
C ILE A 238 11.20 26.86 12.20
N SER A 239 11.77 27.82 12.91
CA SER A 239 11.12 29.08 13.20
C SER A 239 10.99 29.99 11.96
N LYS A 240 10.13 31.04 12.02
CA LYS A 240 10.08 32.07 10.98
C LYS A 240 11.41 32.79 10.83
N THR A 241 12.12 33.00 11.94
CA THR A 241 13.47 33.60 11.96
C THR A 241 14.46 32.74 11.17
N ASP A 242 14.45 31.42 11.38
CA ASP A 242 15.32 30.52 10.62
C ASP A 242 15.00 30.55 9.12
N VAL A 243 13.72 30.65 8.74
CA VAL A 243 13.33 30.83 7.34
C VAL A 243 13.89 32.11 6.75
N HIS A 244 13.91 33.21 7.52
CA HIS A 244 14.52 34.46 7.09
C HIS A 244 16.04 34.35 6.97
N LEU A 245 16.73 33.63 7.87
CA LEU A 245 18.16 33.35 7.73
C LEU A 245 18.45 32.58 6.43
N ILE A 246 17.64 31.58 6.10
CA ILE A 246 17.76 30.85 4.82
C ILE A 246 17.53 31.80 3.64
N ALA A 247 16.53 32.69 3.72
CA ALA A 247 16.24 33.65 2.65
C ALA A 247 17.39 34.61 2.41
N ALA A 248 18.04 35.08 3.50
CA ALA A 248 19.19 35.98 3.46
C ALA A 248 20.49 35.32 3.01
N TYR A 249 20.59 33.97 3.10
CA TYR A 249 21.77 33.22 2.68
C TYR A 249 22.10 33.47 1.21
N GLN A 250 23.33 33.85 0.92
CA GLN A 250 23.86 34.00 -0.43
C GLN A 250 25.03 33.02 -0.60
N PRO A 251 24.94 32.05 -1.52
CA PRO A 251 26.10 31.23 -1.82
C PRO A 251 27.20 32.10 -2.44
N ALA A 252 28.41 31.94 -1.93
CA ALA A 252 29.54 32.68 -2.48
C ALA A 252 29.73 32.33 -3.96
N PRO A 253 29.79 33.33 -4.87
CA PRO A 253 30.02 33.07 -6.27
C PRO A 253 31.43 32.48 -6.46
N TYR A 254 31.52 31.39 -7.24
CA TYR A 254 32.81 30.85 -7.61
C TYR A 254 33.30 31.46 -8.93
N ILE A 255 34.46 32.09 -8.91
CA ILE A 255 35.07 32.83 -10.05
C ILE A 255 36.25 32.04 -10.65
N GLY A 256 36.51 30.81 -10.20
CA GLY A 256 37.65 29.99 -10.66
C GLY A 256 37.39 29.12 -11.89
N PRO A 257 38.42 28.41 -12.38
CA PRO A 257 38.37 27.61 -13.61
C PRO A 257 37.58 26.28 -13.45
N TYR A 258 37.25 25.85 -12.23
CA TYR A 258 36.63 24.55 -12.00
C TYR A 258 35.11 24.61 -12.14
N ALA A 259 34.57 24.09 -13.22
CA ALA A 259 33.12 24.08 -13.51
C ALA A 259 32.28 23.43 -12.41
N ASN A 260 32.80 22.42 -11.72
CA ASN A 260 32.11 21.72 -10.62
C ASN A 260 31.83 22.61 -9.40
N LEU A 261 32.66 23.63 -9.13
CA LEU A 261 32.44 24.59 -8.04
C LEU A 261 31.41 25.65 -8.41
N ARG A 262 31.38 26.08 -9.69
CA ARG A 262 30.30 26.94 -10.22
C ARG A 262 28.96 26.23 -10.16
N ASP A 263 28.89 24.96 -10.61
CA ASP A 263 27.71 24.12 -10.51
C ASP A 263 27.22 23.95 -9.06
N LYS A 264 28.15 23.94 -8.07
CA LYS A 264 27.80 23.92 -6.64
C LYS A 264 27.10 25.20 -6.19
N THR A 265 27.54 26.36 -6.62
CA THR A 265 26.91 27.65 -6.30
C THR A 265 25.47 27.69 -6.83
N ASP A 266 25.26 27.33 -8.08
CA ASP A 266 23.94 27.29 -8.73
C ASP A 266 23.02 26.29 -8.04
N ARG A 267 23.54 25.14 -7.61
CA ARG A 267 22.77 24.14 -6.88
C ARG A 267 22.35 24.60 -5.50
N LEU A 268 23.21 25.30 -4.75
CA LEU A 268 22.88 25.87 -3.45
C LEU A 268 21.77 26.92 -3.60
N LEU A 269 21.86 27.77 -4.64
CA LEU A 269 20.81 28.75 -4.93
C LEU A 269 19.48 28.07 -5.26
N LEU A 270 19.50 27.06 -6.14
CA LEU A 270 18.31 26.26 -6.46
C LEU A 270 17.72 25.59 -5.20
N ALA A 271 18.54 25.01 -4.34
CA ALA A 271 18.09 24.37 -3.11
C ALA A 271 17.40 25.36 -2.16
N LYS A 272 18.00 26.56 -1.98
CA LYS A 272 17.40 27.66 -1.21
C LYS A 272 16.04 28.06 -1.79
N ASP A 273 15.99 28.31 -3.09
CA ASP A 273 14.78 28.76 -3.77
C ASP A 273 13.66 27.73 -3.70
N LEU A 274 13.95 26.46 -3.87
CA LEU A 274 12.97 25.38 -3.74
C LEU A 274 12.45 25.24 -2.31
N PHE A 275 13.29 25.46 -1.29
CA PHE A 275 12.87 25.46 0.11
C PHE A 275 11.90 26.61 0.38
N LEU A 276 12.28 27.84 0.00
CA LEU A 276 11.44 29.04 0.19
C LEU A 276 10.16 28.95 -0.63
N PHE A 277 10.24 28.49 -1.86
CA PHE A 277 9.06 28.28 -2.71
C PHE A 277 8.09 27.28 -2.05
N SER A 278 8.60 26.15 -1.55
CA SER A 278 7.76 25.21 -0.81
C SER A 278 7.10 25.84 0.41
N TYR A 279 7.89 26.57 1.24
CA TYR A 279 7.38 27.21 2.45
C TYR A 279 6.27 28.23 2.15
N TYR A 280 6.50 29.17 1.23
CA TYR A 280 5.55 30.24 0.92
C TYR A 280 4.40 29.81 -0.02
N CYS A 281 4.50 28.66 -0.68
CA CYS A 281 3.45 28.11 -1.54
C CYS A 281 2.71 26.92 -0.90
N GLY A 282 2.29 27.03 0.37
CA GLY A 282 1.44 26.04 1.02
C GLY A 282 2.12 24.71 1.35
N GLY A 283 3.44 24.70 1.45
CA GLY A 283 4.21 23.48 1.67
C GLY A 283 4.13 22.52 0.48
N ILE A 284 4.12 23.03 -0.76
CA ILE A 284 4.09 22.24 -1.99
C ILE A 284 5.20 21.17 -1.99
N ASN A 285 4.88 19.94 -2.39
CA ASN A 285 5.85 18.87 -2.41
C ASN A 285 6.85 19.04 -3.55
N PHE A 286 8.06 18.49 -3.36
CA PHE A 286 9.13 18.56 -4.36
C PHE A 286 8.71 18.02 -5.74
N VAL A 287 7.94 16.91 -5.78
CA VAL A 287 7.50 16.30 -7.05
C VAL A 287 6.54 17.23 -7.80
N ASP A 288 5.65 17.92 -7.07
CA ASP A 288 4.73 18.89 -7.65
C ASP A 288 5.49 20.12 -8.14
N MET A 289 6.47 20.64 -7.36
CA MET A 289 7.36 21.73 -7.81
C MET A 289 8.14 21.38 -9.08
N ALA A 290 8.69 20.16 -9.13
CA ALA A 290 9.43 19.68 -10.30
C ALA A 290 8.58 19.62 -11.57
N ALA A 291 7.27 19.42 -11.42
CA ALA A 291 6.32 19.33 -12.53
C ALA A 291 5.68 20.67 -12.91
N LEU A 292 5.89 21.73 -12.12
CA LEU A 292 5.33 23.05 -12.42
C LEU A 292 5.79 23.55 -13.80
N ARG A 293 4.85 24.08 -14.55
CA ARG A 293 5.07 24.72 -15.86
C ARG A 293 4.66 26.19 -15.79
N TRP A 294 5.18 27.00 -16.65
CA TRP A 294 4.85 28.42 -16.68
C TRP A 294 3.36 28.70 -16.85
N LYS A 295 2.61 27.85 -17.52
CA LYS A 295 1.12 27.94 -17.58
C LYS A 295 0.44 27.81 -16.22
N ASN A 296 1.14 27.31 -15.17
CA ASN A 296 0.60 27.25 -13.82
C ASN A 296 0.73 28.59 -13.06
N VAL A 297 1.55 29.52 -13.60
CA VAL A 297 1.74 30.87 -13.08
C VAL A 297 0.90 31.81 -13.93
N GLY A 298 -0.11 32.39 -13.32
CA GLY A 298 -1.06 33.27 -13.98
C GLY A 298 -1.50 34.42 -13.08
N LYS A 299 -2.64 34.98 -13.36
CA LYS A 299 -3.28 36.03 -12.55
C LYS A 299 -4.70 35.62 -12.21
N ASP A 300 -5.24 36.15 -11.11
CA ASP A 300 -6.65 36.02 -10.75
C ASP A 300 -7.50 37.11 -11.42
N LEU A 301 -8.80 37.14 -11.11
CA LEU A 301 -9.73 38.13 -11.64
C LEU A 301 -9.37 39.59 -11.26
N ASP A 302 -8.63 39.78 -10.18
CA ASP A 302 -8.15 41.10 -9.71
C ASP A 302 -6.74 41.43 -10.25
N ASP A 303 -6.29 40.72 -11.30
CA ASP A 303 -4.95 40.85 -11.89
C ASP A 303 -3.79 40.55 -10.92
N LYS A 304 -4.07 39.82 -9.81
CA LYS A 304 -3.06 39.46 -8.82
C LYS A 304 -2.35 38.17 -9.23
N PRO A 305 -1.00 38.10 -9.12
CA PRO A 305 -0.24 36.89 -9.46
C PRO A 305 -0.68 35.68 -8.67
N ARG A 306 -0.87 34.56 -9.35
CA ARG A 306 -1.41 33.34 -8.80
C ARG A 306 -0.73 32.09 -9.33
N LEU A 307 -0.51 31.10 -8.46
CA LEU A 307 -0.08 29.75 -8.81
C LEU A 307 -1.29 28.82 -8.78
N ALA A 308 -1.59 28.16 -9.90
CA ALA A 308 -2.64 27.16 -9.98
C ALA A 308 -2.09 25.84 -10.51
N TYR A 309 -2.25 24.75 -9.74
CA TYR A 309 -1.77 23.44 -10.13
C TYR A 309 -2.63 22.31 -9.54
N THR A 310 -2.53 21.13 -10.14
CA THR A 310 -3.14 19.90 -9.63
C THR A 310 -2.06 19.03 -9.01
N ARG A 311 -2.28 18.58 -7.77
CA ARG A 311 -1.35 17.76 -7.03
C ARG A 311 -1.30 16.34 -7.59
N GLN A 312 -0.13 15.84 -7.95
CA GLN A 312 0.04 14.52 -8.59
C GLN A 312 -0.40 13.33 -7.72
N LYS A 313 -0.33 13.45 -6.39
CA LYS A 313 -0.64 12.35 -5.47
C LYS A 313 -2.13 12.17 -5.19
N THR A 314 -2.90 13.26 -5.18
CA THR A 314 -4.28 13.29 -4.67
C THR A 314 -5.28 13.91 -5.64
N ASP A 315 -4.81 14.36 -6.81
CA ASP A 315 -5.59 15.10 -7.81
C ASP A 315 -6.29 16.36 -7.28
N GLY A 316 -5.87 16.83 -6.09
CA GLY A 316 -6.37 18.06 -5.48
C GLY A 316 -5.93 19.29 -6.26
N LYS A 317 -6.86 20.20 -6.51
CA LYS A 317 -6.59 21.48 -7.19
C LYS A 317 -6.18 22.54 -6.19
N PHE A 318 -5.09 23.23 -6.45
CA PHE A 318 -4.58 24.31 -5.64
C PHE A 318 -4.56 25.60 -6.41
N SER A 319 -4.91 26.70 -5.72
CA SER A 319 -4.83 28.04 -6.24
C SER A 319 -4.38 28.97 -5.14
N LEU A 320 -3.17 29.51 -5.26
CA LEU A 320 -2.49 30.29 -4.24
C LEU A 320 -2.07 31.65 -4.81
N ARG A 321 -2.30 32.74 -4.05
CA ARG A 321 -1.76 34.06 -4.38
C ARG A 321 -0.25 34.05 -4.16
N LEU A 322 0.50 34.57 -5.10
CA LEU A 322 1.96 34.63 -5.03
C LEU A 322 2.41 35.88 -4.27
N MET A 323 3.28 35.65 -3.28
CA MET A 323 3.91 36.72 -2.52
C MET A 323 5.12 37.30 -3.28
N PRO A 324 5.54 38.55 -2.99
CA PRO A 324 6.68 39.20 -3.69
C PRO A 324 7.97 38.38 -3.67
N VAL A 325 8.26 37.67 -2.57
CA VAL A 325 9.43 36.79 -2.44
C VAL A 325 9.39 35.63 -3.48
N ILE A 326 8.20 35.11 -3.79
CA ILE A 326 8.03 34.05 -4.77
C ILE A 326 8.15 34.59 -6.19
N LEU A 327 7.63 35.80 -6.45
CA LEU A 327 7.79 36.44 -7.75
C LEU A 327 9.27 36.66 -8.06
N ALA A 328 10.05 37.13 -7.08
CA ALA A 328 11.50 37.28 -7.21
C ALA A 328 12.23 35.94 -7.47
N ILE A 329 11.76 34.84 -6.88
CA ILE A 329 12.27 33.48 -7.19
C ILE A 329 11.95 33.12 -8.63
N LEU A 330 10.69 33.26 -9.04
CA LEU A 330 10.24 32.90 -10.39
C LEU A 330 10.99 33.69 -11.47
N GLU A 331 11.25 34.98 -11.25
CA GLU A 331 11.97 35.85 -12.20
C GLU A 331 13.40 35.30 -12.47
N ARG A 332 14.09 34.72 -11.47
CA ARG A 332 15.42 34.10 -11.66
C ARG A 332 15.42 32.90 -12.64
N TYR A 333 14.30 32.22 -12.77
CA TYR A 333 14.17 31.03 -13.63
C TYR A 333 13.43 31.31 -14.94
N LYS A 334 12.98 32.55 -15.13
CA LYS A 334 12.28 32.98 -16.31
C LYS A 334 13.28 33.26 -17.45
N ALA A 335 13.07 32.62 -18.58
CA ALA A 335 13.83 32.90 -19.79
C ALA A 335 13.24 34.14 -20.50
N ASP A 336 14.02 34.76 -21.40
CA ASP A 336 13.56 35.90 -22.20
C ASP A 336 12.28 35.57 -22.99
N GLU A 337 12.21 34.34 -23.54
CA GLU A 337 11.02 33.80 -24.16
C GLU A 337 10.45 32.64 -23.33
N VAL A 338 9.30 32.85 -22.71
CA VAL A 338 8.64 31.88 -21.86
C VAL A 338 7.59 31.09 -22.61
N HIS A 339 7.85 29.81 -22.87
CA HIS A 339 6.84 28.94 -23.41
C HIS A 339 5.94 28.36 -22.29
N PRO A 340 4.59 28.44 -22.38
CA PRO A 340 3.68 28.01 -21.30
C PRO A 340 3.88 26.60 -20.80
N ASN A 341 4.33 25.68 -21.66
CA ASN A 341 4.57 24.29 -21.31
C ASN A 341 6.00 23.97 -20.82
N SER A 342 6.91 24.95 -20.79
CA SER A 342 8.24 24.79 -20.20
C SER A 342 8.15 24.65 -18.69
N TYR A 343 9.06 23.87 -18.10
CA TYR A 343 9.14 23.72 -16.65
C TYR A 343 9.66 25.04 -16.01
N VAL A 344 9.11 25.37 -14.82
CA VAL A 344 9.54 26.55 -14.05
C VAL A 344 10.95 26.37 -13.51
N PHE A 345 11.21 25.24 -12.89
CA PHE A 345 12.51 24.92 -12.30
C PHE A 345 13.33 23.99 -13.19
N PRO A 346 14.68 24.10 -13.20
CA PRO A 346 15.57 23.30 -14.04
C PRO A 346 15.77 21.86 -13.50
N ILE A 347 14.69 21.23 -13.05
CA ILE A 347 14.69 19.88 -12.48
C ILE A 347 14.41 18.86 -13.57
N LEU A 348 13.37 19.08 -14.36
CA LEU A 348 12.95 18.24 -15.47
C LEU A 348 13.27 18.88 -16.82
N ASN A 349 13.47 18.05 -17.81
CA ASN A 349 13.61 18.45 -19.22
C ASN A 349 12.63 17.62 -20.06
N ALA A 350 11.75 18.29 -20.81
CA ALA A 350 10.69 17.66 -21.58
C ALA A 350 11.20 16.77 -22.72
N ALA A 351 12.39 17.06 -23.26
CA ALA A 351 13.01 16.25 -24.30
C ALA A 351 13.63 14.95 -23.78
N LEU A 352 14.12 14.96 -22.51
CA LEU A 352 14.82 13.84 -21.90
C LEU A 352 13.93 12.97 -20.99
N HIS A 353 13.04 13.60 -20.22
CA HIS A 353 12.24 12.93 -19.20
C HIS A 353 10.80 12.72 -19.69
N LYS A 354 10.62 11.73 -20.61
CA LYS A 354 9.34 11.46 -21.29
C LYS A 354 8.48 10.43 -20.56
N THR A 355 9.09 9.45 -19.91
CA THR A 355 8.37 8.38 -19.24
C THR A 355 8.21 8.64 -17.73
N PRO A 356 7.17 8.09 -17.07
CA PRO A 356 6.98 8.19 -15.63
C PRO A 356 8.21 7.71 -14.84
N SER A 357 8.88 6.65 -15.29
CA SER A 357 10.10 6.13 -14.65
C SER A 357 11.27 7.10 -14.78
N GLN A 358 11.48 7.73 -15.94
CA GLN A 358 12.53 8.74 -16.12
C GLN A 358 12.29 9.96 -15.24
N ILE A 359 11.05 10.46 -15.18
CA ILE A 359 10.63 11.57 -14.31
C ILE A 359 10.89 11.22 -12.84
N HIS A 360 10.41 10.04 -12.40
CA HIS A 360 10.60 9.58 -11.01
C HIS A 360 12.09 9.46 -10.64
N ASN A 361 12.90 8.86 -11.50
CA ASN A 361 14.34 8.68 -11.26
C ASN A 361 15.07 10.03 -11.21
N ARG A 362 14.73 10.97 -12.11
CA ARG A 362 15.28 12.32 -12.10
C ARG A 362 14.90 13.07 -10.82
N CYS A 363 13.62 13.08 -10.44
CA CYS A 363 13.15 13.68 -9.21
C CYS A 363 13.85 13.09 -7.98
N SER A 364 14.00 11.77 -7.91
CA SER A 364 14.70 11.08 -6.80
C SER A 364 16.18 11.47 -6.72
N LYS A 365 16.85 11.62 -7.86
CA LYS A 365 18.26 12.06 -7.92
C LYS A 365 18.43 13.51 -7.48
N VAL A 366 17.56 14.40 -7.98
CA VAL A 366 17.67 15.83 -7.70
C VAL A 366 17.28 16.15 -6.25
N ILE A 367 16.21 15.55 -5.70
CA ILE A 367 15.82 15.78 -4.30
C ILE A 367 16.92 15.33 -3.32
N GLY A 368 17.64 14.25 -3.64
CA GLY A 368 18.79 13.82 -2.83
C GLY A 368 19.87 14.90 -2.76
N LYS A 369 20.23 15.50 -3.90
CA LYS A 369 21.21 16.59 -3.99
C LYS A 369 20.70 17.86 -3.28
N VAL A 370 19.45 18.26 -3.54
CA VAL A 370 18.80 19.42 -2.89
C VAL A 370 18.82 19.27 -1.37
N ASN A 371 18.48 18.10 -0.84
CA ASN A 371 18.51 17.87 0.61
C ASN A 371 19.95 17.92 1.19
N THR A 372 20.96 17.52 0.44
CA THR A 372 22.36 17.66 0.83
C THR A 372 22.76 19.14 0.85
N ASP A 373 22.40 19.88 -0.18
CA ASP A 373 22.71 21.30 -0.33
C ASP A 373 21.96 22.14 0.74
N LEU A 374 20.72 21.78 1.09
CA LEU A 374 19.97 22.39 2.21
C LEU A 374 20.64 22.18 3.56
N LYS A 375 21.22 21.00 3.82
CA LYS A 375 22.00 20.77 5.05
C LYS A 375 23.23 21.66 5.11
N THR A 376 23.90 21.87 3.98
CA THR A 376 25.02 22.80 3.87
C THR A 376 24.58 24.24 4.19
N ILE A 377 23.44 24.69 3.65
CA ILE A 377 22.86 25.99 3.94
C ILE A 377 22.52 26.11 5.43
N GLY A 378 21.82 25.11 6.00
CA GLY A 378 21.45 25.12 7.42
C GLY A 378 22.65 25.25 8.34
N ALA A 379 23.72 24.50 8.07
CA ALA A 379 24.98 24.61 8.82
C ALA A 379 25.62 26.00 8.69
N ALA A 380 25.61 26.59 7.49
CA ALA A 380 26.21 27.90 7.23
C ALA A 380 25.46 29.04 7.96
N VAL A 381 24.14 28.90 8.19
CA VAL A 381 23.32 29.90 8.89
C VAL A 381 23.01 29.53 10.34
N GLY A 382 23.66 28.50 10.89
CA GLY A 382 23.54 28.09 12.29
C GLY A 382 22.26 27.43 12.70
N ILE A 383 21.50 26.82 11.76
CA ILE A 383 20.26 26.07 12.05
C ILE A 383 20.60 24.64 12.47
N ALA A 384 20.24 24.29 13.72
CA ALA A 384 20.50 22.94 14.27
C ALA A 384 19.67 21.83 13.59
N THR A 385 18.45 22.15 13.14
CA THR A 385 17.57 21.19 12.45
C THR A 385 18.15 20.79 11.09
N SER A 386 18.26 19.49 10.84
CA SER A 386 18.72 18.98 9.54
C SER A 386 17.72 19.34 8.43
N LEU A 387 18.04 20.34 7.63
CA LEU A 387 17.15 20.88 6.60
C LEU A 387 16.94 19.87 5.46
N THR A 388 15.68 19.77 5.04
CA THR A 388 15.24 19.02 3.84
C THR A 388 14.06 19.76 3.21
N THR A 389 13.70 19.45 1.98
CA THR A 389 12.48 19.98 1.35
C THR A 389 11.22 19.71 2.16
N TYR A 390 11.21 18.62 2.96
CA TYR A 390 10.09 18.28 3.81
C TYR A 390 9.98 19.16 5.06
N VAL A 391 11.11 19.69 5.56
CA VAL A 391 11.15 20.67 6.65
C VAL A 391 10.39 21.93 6.29
N ALA A 392 10.50 22.41 5.04
CA ALA A 392 9.73 23.57 4.57
C ALA A 392 8.22 23.39 4.75
N ARG A 393 7.71 22.20 4.40
CA ARG A 393 6.29 21.88 4.55
C ARG A 393 5.85 21.80 6.02
N HIS A 394 6.66 21.20 6.88
CA HIS A 394 6.42 21.19 8.33
C HIS A 394 6.40 22.59 8.91
N SER A 395 7.39 23.40 8.54
CA SER A 395 7.51 24.78 9.03
C SER A 395 6.34 25.64 8.59
N PHE A 396 5.83 25.47 7.36
CA PHE A 396 4.61 26.14 6.91
C PHE A 396 3.41 25.80 7.80
N ALA A 397 3.13 24.49 8.00
CA ALA A 397 2.01 24.05 8.84
C ALA A 397 2.11 24.59 10.27
N THR A 398 3.32 24.51 10.84
CA THR A 398 3.64 25.04 12.17
C THR A 398 3.45 26.55 12.27
N ALA A 399 3.92 27.29 11.28
CA ALA A 399 3.79 28.76 11.25
C ALA A 399 2.32 29.18 11.21
N LEU A 400 1.48 28.52 10.44
CA LEU A 400 0.02 28.76 10.42
C LEU A 400 -0.64 28.42 11.76
N LYS A 401 -0.31 27.29 12.37
CA LYS A 401 -0.85 26.90 13.67
C LYS A 401 -0.51 27.93 14.75
N ARG A 402 0.77 28.34 14.82
CA ARG A 402 1.22 29.39 15.75
C ARG A 402 0.58 30.77 15.50
N SER A 403 0.08 30.99 14.29
CA SER A 403 -0.69 32.23 13.96
C SER A 403 -2.19 32.09 14.25
N GLY A 404 -2.64 31.01 14.96
CA GLY A 404 -4.02 30.79 15.33
C GLY A 404 -4.92 30.21 14.23
N VAL A 405 -4.35 29.79 13.09
CA VAL A 405 -5.13 29.19 12.01
C VAL A 405 -5.61 27.79 12.42
N THR A 406 -6.89 27.48 12.19
CA THR A 406 -7.49 26.20 12.55
C THR A 406 -6.89 25.03 11.76
N THR A 407 -6.87 23.84 12.36
CA THR A 407 -6.32 22.63 11.73
C THR A 407 -7.03 22.28 10.42
N ALA A 408 -8.34 22.55 10.32
CA ALA A 408 -9.12 22.33 9.10
C ALA A 408 -8.57 23.19 7.93
N VAL A 409 -8.36 24.48 8.16
CA VAL A 409 -7.80 25.40 7.14
C VAL A 409 -6.36 25.02 6.77
N ILE A 410 -5.54 24.60 7.76
CA ILE A 410 -4.17 24.12 7.49
C ILE A 410 -4.22 22.84 6.65
N SER A 411 -5.15 21.92 6.95
CA SER A 411 -5.35 20.67 6.21
C SER A 411 -5.72 20.94 4.75
N GLU A 412 -6.64 21.86 4.51
CA GLU A 412 -7.03 22.31 3.18
C GLU A 412 -5.85 22.94 2.42
N ALA A 413 -5.15 23.91 3.06
CA ALA A 413 -3.97 24.57 2.50
C ALA A 413 -2.84 23.57 2.15
N MET A 414 -2.71 22.49 2.90
CA MET A 414 -1.77 21.42 2.64
C MET A 414 -2.31 20.35 1.67
N GLY A 415 -3.60 20.37 1.33
CA GLY A 415 -4.26 19.37 0.48
C GLY A 415 -4.26 17.96 1.07
N HIS A 416 -4.52 17.86 2.35
CA HIS A 416 -4.79 16.58 2.97
C HIS A 416 -6.27 16.22 2.81
N SER A 417 -6.55 14.99 2.40
CA SER A 417 -7.92 14.48 2.30
C SER A 417 -8.49 14.08 3.66
N ASP A 418 -7.65 13.97 4.69
CA ASP A 418 -8.01 13.61 6.05
C ASP A 418 -7.25 14.55 7.02
N GLU A 419 -7.99 15.26 7.84
CA GLU A 419 -7.47 16.19 8.84
C GLU A 419 -6.57 15.49 9.88
N ARG A 420 -6.79 14.20 10.17
CA ARG A 420 -5.91 13.38 11.02
C ARG A 420 -4.47 13.39 10.53
N THR A 421 -4.25 13.45 9.21
CA THR A 421 -2.90 13.58 8.65
C THR A 421 -2.25 14.90 9.08
N THR A 422 -3.00 15.98 9.18
CA THR A 422 -2.51 17.30 9.65
C THR A 422 -2.27 17.28 11.15
N GLN A 423 -3.14 16.64 11.91
CA GLN A 423 -3.01 16.49 13.37
C GLN A 423 -1.71 15.79 13.76
N ILE A 424 -1.27 14.76 13.01
CA ILE A 424 0.04 14.09 13.24
C ILE A 424 1.21 15.09 13.14
N TYR A 425 1.13 16.09 12.26
CA TYR A 425 2.13 17.15 12.14
C TYR A 425 2.06 18.18 13.28
N LEU A 426 0.89 18.35 13.88
CA LEU A 426 0.58 19.44 14.82
C LEU A 426 0.42 18.95 16.27
N SER A 427 0.27 17.65 16.51
CA SER A 427 -0.03 17.06 17.82
C SER A 427 1.00 17.34 18.92
N GLU A 428 2.23 17.70 18.54
CA GLU A 428 3.29 18.03 19.50
C GLU A 428 3.32 19.53 19.88
N PHE A 429 2.43 20.38 19.33
CA PHE A 429 2.36 21.82 19.61
C PHE A 429 1.39 22.20 20.71
N GLU A 430 0.59 21.25 21.17
CA GLU A 430 -0.33 21.50 22.27
C GLU A 430 0.43 21.83 23.55
N THR A 431 1.63 21.29 23.73
CA THR A 431 2.46 21.56 24.90
C THR A 431 2.90 23.03 24.95
N ASP A 432 3.45 23.58 23.85
CA ASP A 432 3.91 25.00 23.82
C ASP A 432 2.74 25.99 23.99
N LEU A 433 1.53 25.66 23.47
CA LEU A 433 0.32 26.45 23.63
C LEU A 433 -0.29 26.29 25.03
N VAL A 434 -0.21 25.10 25.58
CA VAL A 434 -0.63 24.81 26.96
C VAL A 434 0.31 25.55 27.92
N ASP A 435 1.62 25.48 27.73
CA ASP A 435 2.61 26.18 28.55
C ASP A 435 2.38 27.70 28.51
N ALA A 436 2.18 28.27 27.32
CA ALA A 436 1.85 29.70 27.17
C ALA A 436 0.48 30.07 27.80
N ALA A 437 -0.49 29.12 27.80
CA ALA A 437 -1.76 29.35 28.51
C ALA A 437 -1.60 29.29 30.03
N PHE A 438 -0.70 28.45 30.53
CA PHE A 438 -0.36 28.38 31.96
C PHE A 438 0.43 29.62 32.41
N GLU A 439 1.26 30.22 31.56
CA GLU A 439 1.94 31.49 31.88
C GLU A 439 0.98 32.70 32.03
N ASN A 440 -0.27 32.57 31.57
CA ASN A 440 -1.32 33.58 31.71
C ASN A 440 -2.26 33.34 32.92
N LEU A 441 -1.99 32.35 33.75
CA LEU A 441 -2.69 32.06 35.00
C LEU A 441 -1.96 32.69 36.19
#